data_536dd8edee6953bcc0fb5a00ed222808
#
_entry.id   536dd8edee6953bcc0fb5a00ed222808
#
_cell.length_a   1.000
_cell.length_b   1.000
_cell.length_c   1.000
_cell.angle_alpha   90.00
_cell.angle_beta   90.00
_cell.angle_gamma   90.00
#
_symmetry.space_group_name_H-M   'P 1'
#
loop_
_entity.id
_entity.type
_entity.pdbx_description
1 polymer ?
#
loop_
_entity_poly.entity_id
_entity_poly.type
_entity_poly.pdbx_seq_one_letter_code
_entity_poly.pdbx_strand_id
1 'polypeptide(L)'
;MNEKPKNFETLQIHAGQEPAAGTNARAVPIFSSTSYTFNDTDHAANLFALKEFGNIYSRIMNPTTDVFEQRIAALEGGVAALATSSGQAAQFLALQTIAKAGDNIVSSSYLYGGTYNQFKVSLPRLGIDVKFADGDDPNSIESLIDDKTKAIYLESIGNPKYSVPDFEAISTIAKKHGVPVMVDNTFGMGGYICKPIDYGVDIVVHSATKWIGGHGNTVGGVIIDAGTFPWDNGRFPEFTSPSPGYHGMNFWEVFGPDGVMGANIAFIIRARVEGLRDFGPSQHPFGSFLLLQGLETLSLRAQRHSENTMDLAEWLKNHNNVEWVSYSGLEDHPSHENAKKYLKNGFGGVLSFGISGGMESGKTFINSVELASHLANVGDAKTLVIHPASTTHQQLTDEEKLASGVTNDLIRVSVGLENIDDIKADIEQALAKTSN
;
A
#
# COMPACT_ATOMS: atom_id res chain seq x y z
N MET A 1 4.92 -33.93 -1.11
CA MET A 1 4.91 -33.65 -2.56
C MET A 1 5.11 -32.15 -2.69
N ASN A 2 6.21 -31.68 -3.30
CA ASN A 2 6.39 -30.25 -3.54
C ASN A 2 5.34 -29.82 -4.58
N GLU A 3 4.24 -29.22 -4.14
CA GLU A 3 3.33 -28.54 -5.07
C GLU A 3 4.10 -27.42 -5.77
N LYS A 4 3.98 -27.35 -7.09
CA LYS A 4 4.54 -26.23 -7.84
C LYS A 4 3.87 -24.93 -7.35
N PRO A 5 4.63 -23.83 -7.16
CA PRO A 5 4.02 -22.56 -6.79
C PRO A 5 2.96 -22.17 -7.83
N LYS A 6 1.81 -21.74 -7.35
CA LYS A 6 0.71 -21.30 -8.21
C LYS A 6 0.98 -19.88 -8.72
N ASN A 7 0.56 -19.58 -9.95
CA ASN A 7 0.65 -18.24 -10.53
C ASN A 7 -0.34 -17.27 -9.88
N PHE A 8 -0.11 -15.98 -10.08
CA PHE A 8 -0.88 -14.88 -9.47
C PHE A 8 -2.39 -15.02 -9.70
N GLU A 9 -2.81 -15.31 -10.95
CA GLU A 9 -4.22 -15.44 -11.35
C GLU A 9 -4.93 -16.59 -10.64
N THR A 10 -4.21 -17.64 -10.29
CA THR A 10 -4.74 -18.75 -9.48
C THR A 10 -4.80 -18.37 -8.01
N LEU A 11 -3.74 -17.73 -7.49
CA LEU A 11 -3.67 -17.30 -6.09
C LEU A 11 -4.75 -16.27 -5.77
N GLN A 12 -5.01 -15.29 -6.65
CA GLN A 12 -6.01 -14.24 -6.42
C GLN A 12 -7.43 -14.78 -6.24
N ILE A 13 -7.71 -16.00 -6.72
CA ILE A 13 -9.03 -16.65 -6.63
C ILE A 13 -9.08 -17.67 -5.49
N HIS A 14 -7.98 -18.39 -5.25
CA HIS A 14 -8.01 -19.61 -4.41
C HIS A 14 -7.24 -19.51 -3.10
N ALA A 15 -6.24 -18.61 -2.98
CA ALA A 15 -5.40 -18.57 -1.79
C ALA A 15 -6.23 -18.22 -0.53
N GLY A 16 -5.94 -18.91 0.57
CA GLY A 16 -6.57 -18.70 1.87
C GLY A 16 -8.03 -19.16 1.96
N GLN A 17 -8.59 -19.81 0.93
CA GLN A 17 -10.00 -20.21 0.95
C GLN A 17 -10.17 -21.70 0.74
N GLU A 18 -10.95 -22.31 1.65
CA GLU A 18 -11.54 -23.63 1.50
C GLU A 18 -13.07 -23.52 1.57
N PRO A 19 -13.82 -24.50 1.03
CA PRO A 19 -15.27 -24.54 1.23
C PRO A 19 -15.63 -24.48 2.72
N ALA A 20 -16.62 -23.65 3.07
CA ALA A 20 -16.96 -23.39 4.47
C ALA A 20 -17.41 -24.67 5.19
N ALA A 21 -16.75 -24.99 6.30
CA ALA A 21 -17.09 -26.17 7.11
C ALA A 21 -18.57 -26.16 7.54
N GLY A 22 -19.21 -27.32 7.47
CA GLY A 22 -20.61 -27.51 7.85
C GLY A 22 -21.65 -27.14 6.79
N THR A 23 -21.34 -26.26 5.82
CA THR A 23 -22.26 -25.85 4.75
C THR A 23 -21.78 -26.20 3.36
N ASN A 24 -20.45 -26.44 3.20
CA ASN A 24 -19.78 -26.60 1.91
C ASN A 24 -19.99 -25.39 0.96
N ALA A 25 -20.25 -24.21 1.49
CA ALA A 25 -20.40 -22.99 0.68
C ALA A 25 -19.11 -22.70 -0.08
N ARG A 26 -19.24 -22.49 -1.41
CA ARG A 26 -18.08 -22.24 -2.27
C ARG A 26 -17.60 -20.79 -2.16
N ALA A 27 -18.51 -19.84 -2.04
CA ALA A 27 -18.16 -18.43 -1.77
C ALA A 27 -17.70 -18.24 -0.33
N VAL A 28 -16.85 -17.27 -0.07
CA VAL A 28 -16.44 -16.91 1.29
C VAL A 28 -17.66 -16.38 2.07
N PRO A 29 -18.07 -17.01 3.18
CA PRO A 29 -19.16 -16.50 3.98
C PRO A 29 -18.81 -15.16 4.66
N ILE A 30 -19.81 -14.31 4.86
CA ILE A 30 -19.66 -13.07 5.62
C ILE A 30 -20.02 -13.36 7.08
N PHE A 31 -18.98 -13.45 7.94
CA PHE A 31 -19.17 -13.64 9.38
C PHE A 31 -19.40 -12.28 10.07
N SER A 32 -20.63 -11.78 10.02
CA SER A 32 -21.03 -10.53 10.70
C SER A 32 -21.35 -10.78 12.16
N SER A 33 -20.34 -11.20 12.93
CA SER A 33 -20.42 -11.45 14.38
C SER A 33 -19.35 -10.64 15.10
N THR A 34 -19.67 -10.16 16.31
CA THR A 34 -18.69 -9.46 17.16
C THR A 34 -17.80 -10.42 17.92
N SER A 35 -18.34 -11.58 18.37
CA SER A 35 -17.70 -12.50 19.30
C SER A 35 -18.04 -13.94 18.95
N TYR A 36 -17.22 -14.85 19.48
CA TYR A 36 -17.31 -16.29 19.24
C TYR A 36 -17.36 -17.04 20.57
N THR A 37 -18.11 -18.14 20.62
CA THR A 37 -18.21 -18.97 21.82
C THR A 37 -16.98 -19.85 21.99
N PHE A 38 -16.59 -20.10 23.24
CA PHE A 38 -15.53 -21.05 23.58
C PHE A 38 -16.12 -22.44 23.84
N ASN A 39 -15.32 -23.48 23.65
CA ASN A 39 -15.72 -24.85 23.97
C ASN A 39 -15.82 -25.03 25.49
N ASP A 40 -14.83 -24.51 26.22
CA ASP A 40 -14.72 -24.52 27.68
C ASP A 40 -13.78 -23.42 28.16
N THR A 41 -13.47 -23.36 29.45
CA THR A 41 -12.59 -22.36 30.07
C THR A 41 -11.12 -22.53 29.68
N ASP A 42 -10.67 -23.75 29.43
CA ASP A 42 -9.27 -24.06 29.06
C ASP A 42 -9.02 -23.64 27.60
N HIS A 43 -9.96 -23.91 26.69
CA HIS A 43 -9.92 -23.39 25.33
C HIS A 43 -9.87 -21.87 25.33
N ALA A 44 -10.71 -21.20 26.11
CA ALA A 44 -10.67 -19.74 26.25
C ALA A 44 -9.30 -19.25 26.73
N ALA A 45 -8.75 -19.84 27.79
CA ALA A 45 -7.46 -19.49 28.35
C ALA A 45 -6.31 -19.67 27.34
N ASN A 46 -6.33 -20.75 26.56
CA ASN A 46 -5.33 -21.02 25.52
C ASN A 46 -5.36 -20.00 24.38
N LEU A 47 -6.54 -19.59 23.91
CA LEU A 47 -6.70 -18.54 22.90
C LEU A 47 -6.15 -17.19 23.37
N PHE A 48 -6.50 -16.78 24.60
CA PHE A 48 -5.98 -15.52 25.18
C PHE A 48 -4.47 -15.55 25.44
N ALA A 49 -3.93 -16.72 25.74
CA ALA A 49 -2.49 -16.92 25.95
C ALA A 49 -1.70 -17.14 24.64
N LEU A 50 -2.34 -17.10 23.47
CA LEU A 50 -1.76 -17.38 22.14
C LEU A 50 -1.12 -18.78 22.05
N LYS A 51 -1.59 -19.75 22.85
CA LYS A 51 -1.20 -21.16 22.80
C LYS A 51 -1.99 -21.94 21.76
N GLU A 52 -3.12 -21.40 21.35
CA GLU A 52 -4.01 -21.93 20.33
C GLU A 52 -4.50 -20.76 19.44
N PHE A 53 -4.66 -21.02 18.14
CA PHE A 53 -5.22 -20.03 17.21
C PHE A 53 -6.72 -20.27 17.03
N GLY A 54 -7.50 -19.19 17.03
CA GLY A 54 -8.94 -19.29 16.88
C GLY A 54 -9.62 -17.92 16.99
N ASN A 55 -10.93 -17.92 16.81
CA ASN A 55 -11.70 -16.68 16.82
C ASN A 55 -12.15 -16.33 18.25
N ILE A 56 -11.87 -15.12 18.68
CA ILE A 56 -12.29 -14.57 19.97
C ILE A 56 -13.29 -13.41 19.75
N TYR A 57 -12.85 -12.42 18.99
CA TYR A 57 -13.55 -11.17 18.78
C TYR A 57 -13.17 -10.57 17.43
N SER A 58 -14.15 -10.11 16.64
CA SER A 58 -13.96 -9.70 15.24
C SER A 58 -13.04 -8.50 15.04
N ARG A 59 -12.76 -7.68 16.07
CA ARG A 59 -11.73 -6.63 16.00
C ARG A 59 -10.33 -7.23 15.85
N ILE A 60 -10.06 -8.40 16.44
CA ILE A 60 -8.74 -9.04 16.45
C ILE A 60 -8.60 -10.01 15.29
N MET A 61 -9.64 -10.84 15.08
CA MET A 61 -9.68 -11.85 14.03
C MET A 61 -11.12 -12.17 13.63
N ASN A 62 -11.34 -12.39 12.34
CA ASN A 62 -12.65 -12.71 11.78
C ASN A 62 -12.45 -13.64 10.58
N PRO A 63 -13.24 -14.73 10.41
CA PRO A 63 -13.00 -15.70 9.35
C PRO A 63 -13.09 -15.14 7.93
N THR A 64 -13.94 -14.14 7.68
CA THR A 64 -14.01 -13.46 6.37
C THR A 64 -12.75 -12.64 6.11
N THR A 65 -12.30 -11.89 7.12
CA THR A 65 -11.10 -11.06 7.05
C THR A 65 -9.83 -11.91 6.93
N ASP A 66 -9.78 -13.06 7.60
CA ASP A 66 -8.67 -13.99 7.54
C ASP A 66 -8.42 -14.50 6.10
N VAL A 67 -9.47 -14.81 5.35
CA VAL A 67 -9.34 -15.19 3.92
C VAL A 67 -8.72 -14.04 3.10
N PHE A 68 -9.11 -12.80 3.37
CA PHE A 68 -8.52 -11.64 2.71
C PHE A 68 -7.03 -11.49 3.06
N GLU A 69 -6.68 -11.63 4.34
CA GLU A 69 -5.30 -11.56 4.83
C GLU A 69 -4.41 -12.64 4.20
N GLN A 70 -4.84 -13.89 4.23
CA GLN A 70 -4.10 -15.01 3.63
C GLN A 70 -3.93 -14.86 2.12
N ARG A 71 -4.97 -14.37 1.41
CA ARG A 71 -4.94 -14.18 -0.04
C ARG A 71 -3.95 -13.11 -0.44
N ILE A 72 -4.00 -11.95 0.19
CA ILE A 72 -3.08 -10.86 -0.15
C ILE A 72 -1.63 -11.16 0.27
N ALA A 73 -1.41 -11.88 1.39
CA ALA A 73 -0.10 -12.37 1.76
C ALA A 73 0.48 -13.28 0.67
N ALA A 74 -0.30 -14.22 0.15
CA ALA A 74 0.12 -15.11 -0.92
C ALA A 74 0.44 -14.36 -2.23
N LEU A 75 -0.31 -13.32 -2.56
CA LEU A 75 -0.10 -12.49 -3.77
C LEU A 75 1.19 -11.67 -3.67
N GLU A 76 1.42 -11.03 -2.54
CA GLU A 76 2.64 -10.25 -2.28
C GLU A 76 3.87 -11.12 -1.94
N GLY A 77 3.68 -12.42 -1.65
CA GLY A 77 4.75 -13.33 -1.26
C GLY A 77 5.18 -13.22 0.19
N GLY A 78 4.34 -12.65 1.04
CA GLY A 78 4.55 -12.60 2.49
C GLY A 78 4.15 -13.88 3.20
N VAL A 79 4.61 -14.04 4.45
CA VAL A 79 4.27 -15.18 5.33
C VAL A 79 2.92 -14.99 6.00
N ALA A 80 2.51 -13.74 6.23
CA ALA A 80 1.24 -13.40 6.87
C ALA A 80 0.84 -11.95 6.57
N ALA A 81 -0.43 -11.61 6.79
CA ALA A 81 -0.94 -10.25 6.67
C ALA A 81 -1.91 -9.88 7.79
N LEU A 82 -2.16 -8.57 7.94
CA LEU A 82 -3.07 -7.99 8.90
C LEU A 82 -3.90 -6.90 8.24
N ALA A 83 -5.21 -7.13 8.12
CA ALA A 83 -6.14 -6.14 7.58
C ALA A 83 -6.46 -5.03 8.59
N THR A 84 -6.58 -3.82 8.08
CA THR A 84 -6.89 -2.61 8.85
C THR A 84 -7.98 -1.78 8.16
N SER A 85 -8.56 -0.84 8.89
CA SER A 85 -9.66 0.00 8.39
C SER A 85 -9.29 0.97 7.27
N SER A 86 -8.01 1.20 7.00
CA SER A 86 -7.51 2.08 5.93
C SER A 86 -6.01 1.90 5.70
N GLY A 87 -5.48 2.37 4.56
CA GLY A 87 -4.04 2.41 4.30
C GLY A 87 -3.27 3.26 5.32
N GLN A 88 -3.83 4.40 5.74
CA GLN A 88 -3.24 5.24 6.79
C GLN A 88 -3.15 4.50 8.14
N ALA A 89 -4.14 3.69 8.46
CA ALA A 89 -4.11 2.85 9.66
C ALA A 89 -3.08 1.72 9.51
N ALA A 90 -2.93 1.14 8.32
CA ALA A 90 -1.92 0.10 8.06
C ALA A 90 -0.51 0.62 8.29
N GLN A 91 -0.12 1.74 7.65
CA GLN A 91 1.22 2.29 7.81
C GLN A 91 1.49 2.78 9.24
N PHE A 92 0.49 3.43 9.87
CA PHE A 92 0.63 3.87 11.27
C PHE A 92 0.86 2.68 12.22
N LEU A 93 0.04 1.64 12.09
CA LEU A 93 0.13 0.45 12.93
C LEU A 93 1.44 -0.31 12.73
N ALA A 94 1.88 -0.45 11.46
CA ALA A 94 3.15 -1.08 11.14
C ALA A 94 4.34 -0.34 11.79
N LEU A 95 4.37 1.00 11.69
CA LEU A 95 5.41 1.82 12.31
C LEU A 95 5.34 1.78 13.83
N GLN A 96 4.15 1.92 14.42
CA GLN A 96 3.95 1.88 15.86
C GLN A 96 4.37 0.53 16.48
N THR A 97 4.28 -0.55 15.72
CA THR A 97 4.72 -1.89 16.16
C THR A 97 6.23 -1.94 16.43
N ILE A 98 7.04 -1.11 15.75
CA ILE A 98 8.52 -1.16 15.79
C ILE A 98 9.17 0.13 16.30
N ALA A 99 8.43 1.22 16.44
CA ALA A 99 8.93 2.52 16.87
C ALA A 99 8.12 3.10 18.02
N LYS A 100 8.78 3.80 18.92
CA LYS A 100 8.21 4.48 20.09
C LYS A 100 8.74 5.90 20.21
N ALA A 101 8.24 6.65 21.18
CA ALA A 101 8.74 8.00 21.48
C ALA A 101 10.26 7.99 21.72
N GLY A 102 10.96 8.88 21.02
CA GLY A 102 12.43 9.00 21.01
C GLY A 102 13.12 8.26 19.86
N ASP A 103 12.40 7.42 19.11
CA ASP A 103 12.87 6.77 17.87
C ASP A 103 12.64 7.67 16.64
N ASN A 104 13.25 7.29 15.52
CA ASN A 104 13.00 7.91 14.23
C ASN A 104 12.85 6.88 13.09
N ILE A 105 12.31 7.34 11.97
CA ILE A 105 12.34 6.63 10.69
C ILE A 105 12.99 7.50 9.63
N VAL A 106 13.58 6.88 8.62
CA VAL A 106 14.05 7.54 7.41
C VAL A 106 13.02 7.29 6.31
N SER A 107 12.59 8.33 5.62
CA SER A 107 11.55 8.23 4.58
C SER A 107 11.99 8.91 3.31
N SER A 108 11.60 8.34 2.16
CA SER A 108 11.54 9.10 0.91
C SER A 108 10.73 10.38 1.08
N SER A 109 11.02 11.41 0.30
CA SER A 109 10.17 12.61 0.20
C SER A 109 9.10 12.51 -0.90
N TYR A 110 9.15 11.48 -1.75
CA TYR A 110 8.18 11.26 -2.84
C TYR A 110 7.02 10.39 -2.36
N LEU A 111 6.14 10.99 -1.58
CA LEU A 111 5.04 10.32 -0.87
C LEU A 111 3.68 10.89 -1.25
N TYR A 112 2.66 10.06 -1.08
CA TYR A 112 1.29 10.52 -1.01
C TYR A 112 1.13 11.62 0.05
N GLY A 113 0.40 12.70 -0.27
CA GLY A 113 0.29 13.86 0.61
C GLY A 113 -0.24 13.54 2.02
N GLY A 114 -1.12 12.54 2.17
CA GLY A 114 -1.59 12.07 3.47
C GLY A 114 -0.50 11.38 4.29
N THR A 115 0.37 10.60 3.65
CA THR A 115 1.54 9.98 4.28
C THR A 115 2.54 11.03 4.70
N TYR A 116 2.86 11.97 3.81
CA TYR A 116 3.76 13.09 4.12
C TYR A 116 3.28 13.88 5.34
N ASN A 117 1.98 14.23 5.39
CA ASN A 117 1.41 14.96 6.52
C ASN A 117 1.43 14.12 7.82
N GLN A 118 1.13 12.81 7.74
CA GLN A 118 1.22 11.92 8.90
C GLN A 118 2.66 11.89 9.46
N PHE A 119 3.66 11.84 8.57
CA PHE A 119 5.07 11.77 8.93
C PHE A 119 5.62 13.11 9.43
N LYS A 120 5.26 14.21 8.78
CA LYS A 120 5.75 15.55 9.15
C LYS A 120 5.10 16.12 10.41
N VAL A 121 3.84 15.74 10.68
CA VAL A 121 3.05 16.37 11.73
C VAL A 121 2.58 15.39 12.80
N SER A 122 1.98 14.24 12.40
CA SER A 122 1.30 13.37 13.36
C SER A 122 2.27 12.49 14.15
N LEU A 123 3.24 11.86 13.50
CA LEU A 123 4.26 11.03 14.19
C LEU A 123 5.13 11.83 15.17
N PRO A 124 5.62 13.05 14.82
CA PRO A 124 6.37 13.87 15.79
C PRO A 124 5.57 14.24 17.05
N ARG A 125 4.24 14.41 16.95
CA ARG A 125 3.38 14.61 18.15
C ARG A 125 3.35 13.39 19.07
N LEU A 126 3.66 12.21 18.55
CA LEU A 126 3.79 10.96 19.30
C LEU A 126 5.24 10.70 19.72
N GLY A 127 6.15 11.64 19.44
CA GLY A 127 7.56 11.55 19.77
C GLY A 127 8.38 10.68 18.82
N ILE A 128 7.86 10.31 17.64
CA ILE A 128 8.57 9.58 16.60
C ILE A 128 8.97 10.57 15.52
N ASP A 129 10.26 10.82 15.36
CA ASP A 129 10.77 11.75 14.36
C ASP A 129 10.83 11.10 12.98
N VAL A 130 10.69 11.92 11.90
CA VAL A 130 10.84 11.46 10.53
C VAL A 130 11.89 12.30 9.82
N LYS A 131 12.89 11.63 9.28
CA LYS A 131 13.95 12.23 8.47
C LYS A 131 13.66 11.96 7.00
N PHE A 132 13.39 13.03 6.26
CA PHE A 132 13.11 12.94 4.83
C PHE A 132 14.40 12.98 4.02
N ALA A 133 14.61 11.97 3.18
CA ALA A 133 15.69 11.91 2.22
C ALA A 133 15.38 12.79 0.98
N ASP A 134 16.39 13.05 0.17
CA ASP A 134 16.21 13.71 -1.12
C ASP A 134 15.66 12.69 -2.13
N GLY A 135 14.36 12.69 -2.29
CA GLY A 135 13.64 11.72 -3.10
C GLY A 135 13.85 10.29 -2.63
N ASP A 136 14.15 9.42 -3.59
CA ASP A 136 14.44 7.99 -3.37
C ASP A 136 15.95 7.68 -3.48
N ASP A 137 16.84 8.68 -3.38
CA ASP A 137 18.28 8.49 -3.51
C ASP A 137 18.84 7.61 -2.37
N PRO A 138 19.42 6.43 -2.69
CA PRO A 138 19.95 5.52 -1.68
C PRO A 138 21.04 6.14 -0.80
N ASN A 139 21.90 7.03 -1.34
CA ASN A 139 22.95 7.68 -0.55
C ASN A 139 22.39 8.71 0.42
N SER A 140 21.36 9.47 0.00
CA SER A 140 20.65 10.37 0.89
C SER A 140 19.96 9.60 2.02
N ILE A 141 19.30 8.48 1.71
CA ILE A 141 18.68 7.60 2.70
C ILE A 141 19.72 7.09 3.70
N GLU A 142 20.86 6.54 3.24
CA GLU A 142 21.89 5.99 4.11
C GLU A 142 22.46 7.04 5.06
N SER A 143 22.68 8.27 4.59
CA SER A 143 23.26 9.36 5.37
C SER A 143 22.42 9.80 6.58
N LEU A 144 21.11 9.48 6.57
CA LEU A 144 20.15 9.85 7.60
C LEU A 144 19.95 8.77 8.67
N ILE A 145 20.46 7.54 8.44
CA ILE A 145 20.31 6.43 9.37
C ILE A 145 21.19 6.64 10.61
N ASP A 146 20.61 6.48 11.79
CA ASP A 146 21.32 6.49 13.07
C ASP A 146 20.85 5.35 14.01
N ASP A 147 21.35 5.36 15.25
CA ASP A 147 21.03 4.32 16.24
C ASP A 147 19.54 4.29 16.66
N LYS A 148 18.81 5.37 16.44
CA LYS A 148 17.38 5.50 16.76
C LYS A 148 16.48 5.16 15.57
N THR A 149 17.06 4.95 14.38
CA THR A 149 16.30 4.65 13.18
C THR A 149 15.69 3.25 13.26
N LYS A 150 14.37 3.17 13.07
CA LYS A 150 13.58 1.92 13.18
C LYS A 150 13.08 1.37 11.86
N ALA A 151 13.00 2.19 10.82
CA ALA A 151 12.62 1.75 9.48
C ALA A 151 13.12 2.72 8.41
N ILE A 152 13.23 2.22 7.18
CA ILE A 152 13.24 3.00 5.95
C ILE A 152 11.86 2.85 5.33
N TYR A 153 11.22 3.97 4.97
CA TYR A 153 9.87 3.98 4.38
C TYR A 153 9.88 4.57 2.96
N LEU A 154 9.25 3.84 2.02
CA LEU A 154 9.18 4.18 0.59
C LEU A 154 7.75 3.96 0.05
N GLU A 155 7.46 4.52 -1.12
CA GLU A 155 6.36 4.07 -1.98
C GLU A 155 6.91 3.32 -3.19
N SER A 156 6.25 2.27 -3.64
CA SER A 156 6.71 1.48 -4.80
C SER A 156 6.66 2.27 -6.11
N ILE A 157 5.66 3.13 -6.23
CA ILE A 157 5.54 4.14 -7.29
C ILE A 157 5.11 5.42 -6.58
N GLY A 158 6.01 6.39 -6.49
CA GLY A 158 5.81 7.65 -5.76
C GLY A 158 4.72 8.53 -6.37
N ASN A 159 3.99 9.23 -5.55
CA ASN A 159 2.92 10.13 -5.98
C ASN A 159 3.23 11.57 -5.52
N PRO A 160 3.33 12.57 -6.41
CA PRO A 160 2.85 12.57 -7.81
C PRO A 160 3.93 12.35 -8.89
N LYS A 161 5.18 12.08 -8.55
CA LYS A 161 6.29 12.02 -9.51
C LYS A 161 6.42 10.67 -10.24
N TYR A 162 5.71 9.63 -9.79
CA TYR A 162 5.78 8.25 -10.33
C TYR A 162 7.22 7.69 -10.35
N SER A 163 8.06 8.14 -9.41
CA SER A 163 9.39 7.58 -9.19
C SER A 163 9.30 6.13 -8.74
N VAL A 164 10.26 5.32 -9.17
CA VAL A 164 10.41 3.92 -8.73
C VAL A 164 11.77 3.81 -8.07
N PRO A 165 11.84 3.54 -6.74
CA PRO A 165 13.09 3.45 -6.01
C PRO A 165 13.92 2.23 -6.44
N ASP A 166 15.24 2.29 -6.23
CA ASP A 166 16.11 1.11 -6.35
C ASP A 166 16.00 0.25 -5.08
N PHE A 167 15.02 -0.68 -5.09
CA PHE A 167 14.74 -1.54 -3.94
C PHE A 167 15.94 -2.37 -3.49
N GLU A 168 16.72 -2.92 -4.42
CA GLU A 168 17.87 -3.76 -4.08
C GLU A 168 18.99 -2.95 -3.43
N ALA A 169 19.28 -1.75 -3.93
CA ALA A 169 20.24 -0.85 -3.33
C ALA A 169 19.82 -0.44 -1.92
N ILE A 170 18.56 -0.02 -1.74
CA ILE A 170 18.04 0.42 -0.44
C ILE A 170 17.94 -0.76 0.54
N SER A 171 17.50 -1.95 0.10
CA SER A 171 17.47 -3.15 0.94
C SER A 171 18.89 -3.58 1.38
N THR A 172 19.90 -3.40 0.53
CA THR A 172 21.30 -3.66 0.90
C THR A 172 21.77 -2.71 2.00
N ILE A 173 21.46 -1.42 1.88
CA ILE A 173 21.73 -0.40 2.91
C ILE A 173 21.02 -0.75 4.20
N ALA A 174 19.74 -1.06 4.14
CA ALA A 174 18.91 -1.41 5.30
C ALA A 174 19.48 -2.61 6.07
N LYS A 175 19.86 -3.67 5.37
CA LYS A 175 20.52 -4.85 5.96
C LYS A 175 21.83 -4.51 6.65
N LYS A 176 22.68 -3.66 6.03
CA LYS A 176 23.94 -3.19 6.62
C LYS A 176 23.73 -2.49 7.96
N HIS A 177 22.64 -1.72 8.08
CA HIS A 177 22.33 -0.95 9.28
C HIS A 177 21.35 -1.68 10.24
N GLY A 178 20.87 -2.88 9.90
CA GLY A 178 19.95 -3.68 10.71
C GLY A 178 18.59 -3.01 10.92
N VAL A 179 18.08 -2.31 9.90
CA VAL A 179 16.75 -1.69 9.89
C VAL A 179 15.87 -2.31 8.79
N PRO A 180 14.56 -2.52 9.02
CA PRO A 180 13.66 -3.04 7.99
C PRO A 180 13.33 -1.98 6.95
N VAL A 181 13.06 -2.45 5.71
CA VAL A 181 12.46 -1.63 4.66
C VAL A 181 10.96 -1.86 4.65
N MET A 182 10.20 -0.78 4.73
CA MET A 182 8.74 -0.75 4.62
C MET A 182 8.34 -0.01 3.35
N VAL A 183 7.47 -0.63 2.53
CA VAL A 183 7.02 -0.07 1.27
C VAL A 183 5.50 0.02 1.23
N ASP A 184 4.96 1.21 0.96
CA ASP A 184 3.58 1.35 0.51
C ASP A 184 3.50 0.92 -0.96
N ASN A 185 2.94 -0.26 -1.18
CA ASN A 185 2.78 -0.88 -2.49
C ASN A 185 1.38 -0.67 -3.09
N THR A 186 0.69 0.38 -2.66
CA THR A 186 -0.67 0.66 -3.15
C THR A 186 -0.73 0.73 -4.68
N PHE A 187 0.24 1.39 -5.33
CA PHE A 187 0.32 1.49 -6.79
C PHE A 187 0.86 0.22 -7.46
N GLY A 188 1.46 -0.70 -6.69
CA GLY A 188 1.87 -2.02 -7.17
C GLY A 188 0.74 -3.02 -7.32
N MET A 189 -0.50 -2.60 -7.02
CA MET A 189 -1.74 -3.36 -7.29
C MET A 189 -1.70 -4.78 -6.71
N GLY A 190 -1.46 -4.88 -5.38
CA GLY A 190 -1.48 -6.15 -4.66
C GLY A 190 -0.43 -7.17 -5.12
N GLY A 191 0.72 -6.68 -5.57
CA GLY A 191 1.82 -7.52 -6.05
C GLY A 191 1.77 -7.86 -7.55
N TYR A 192 0.75 -7.41 -8.28
CA TYR A 192 0.64 -7.73 -9.72
C TYR A 192 1.61 -6.89 -10.57
N ILE A 193 1.70 -5.59 -10.32
CA ILE A 193 2.61 -4.67 -11.01
C ILE A 193 3.98 -4.65 -10.34
N CYS A 194 4.03 -4.55 -9.01
CA CYS A 194 5.26 -4.54 -8.23
C CYS A 194 5.11 -5.47 -7.05
N LYS A 195 6.13 -6.30 -6.81
CA LYS A 195 6.22 -7.21 -5.67
C LYS A 195 7.52 -6.93 -4.89
N PRO A 196 7.51 -5.93 -4.00
CA PRO A 196 8.74 -5.42 -3.37
C PRO A 196 9.48 -6.46 -2.54
N ILE A 197 8.76 -7.45 -1.96
CA ILE A 197 9.33 -8.55 -1.18
C ILE A 197 10.38 -9.33 -2.00
N ASP A 198 10.16 -9.52 -3.29
CA ASP A 198 11.10 -10.23 -4.18
C ASP A 198 12.47 -9.50 -4.29
N TYR A 199 12.53 -8.23 -3.87
CA TYR A 199 13.72 -7.37 -3.91
C TYR A 199 14.26 -7.01 -2.53
N GLY A 200 13.85 -7.75 -1.49
CA GLY A 200 14.39 -7.65 -0.14
C GLY A 200 13.70 -6.64 0.77
N VAL A 201 12.49 -6.22 0.43
CA VAL A 201 11.61 -5.45 1.32
C VAL A 201 11.02 -6.36 2.39
N ASP A 202 10.96 -5.88 3.63
CA ASP A 202 10.58 -6.68 4.79
C ASP A 202 9.09 -6.54 5.14
N ILE A 203 8.52 -5.34 4.94
CA ILE A 203 7.13 -5.04 5.27
C ILE A 203 6.50 -4.29 4.10
N VAL A 204 5.33 -4.76 3.67
CA VAL A 204 4.53 -4.10 2.64
C VAL A 204 3.23 -3.60 3.26
N VAL A 205 2.82 -2.38 2.92
CA VAL A 205 1.51 -1.83 3.29
C VAL A 205 0.71 -1.45 2.04
N HIS A 206 -0.60 -1.50 2.14
CA HIS A 206 -1.49 -1.04 1.08
C HIS A 206 -2.66 -0.24 1.62
N SER A 207 -3.06 0.77 0.88
CA SER A 207 -4.45 1.20 0.86
C SER A 207 -5.26 0.23 -0.01
N ALA A 208 -5.87 -0.78 0.61
CA ALA A 208 -6.73 -1.74 -0.10
C ALA A 208 -7.96 -1.07 -0.75
N THR A 209 -8.28 0.15 -0.33
CA THR A 209 -9.28 1.05 -0.90
C THR A 209 -9.13 1.25 -2.41
N LYS A 210 -7.88 1.19 -2.92
CA LYS A 210 -7.51 1.54 -4.29
C LYS A 210 -7.73 0.33 -5.21
N TRP A 211 -6.74 -0.09 -5.97
CA TRP A 211 -6.87 -1.17 -6.96
C TRP A 211 -7.30 -2.53 -6.38
N ILE A 212 -6.95 -2.83 -5.11
CA ILE A 212 -7.38 -4.08 -4.46
C ILE A 212 -8.90 -4.13 -4.43
N GLY A 213 -9.57 -3.11 -3.87
CA GLY A 213 -11.03 -2.98 -3.94
C GLY A 213 -11.53 -2.66 -5.35
N GLY A 214 -10.94 -1.66 -5.99
CA GLY A 214 -11.10 -1.30 -7.41
C GLY A 214 -12.43 -0.70 -7.84
N HIS A 215 -13.38 -0.46 -6.92
CA HIS A 215 -14.74 -0.03 -7.24
C HIS A 215 -15.21 1.19 -6.45
N GLY A 216 -14.35 1.82 -5.65
CA GLY A 216 -14.69 3.00 -4.86
C GLY A 216 -15.78 2.79 -3.79
N ASN A 217 -16.04 1.55 -3.38
CA ASN A 217 -17.17 1.15 -2.54
C ASN A 217 -16.79 0.72 -1.12
N THR A 218 -15.50 0.57 -0.81
CA THR A 218 -15.04 0.23 0.55
C THR A 218 -13.68 0.86 0.83
N VAL A 219 -13.46 1.25 2.07
CA VAL A 219 -12.16 1.67 2.59
C VAL A 219 -11.51 0.51 3.31
N GLY A 220 -10.22 0.30 3.09
CA GLY A 220 -9.46 -0.74 3.76
C GLY A 220 -7.96 -0.53 3.66
N GLY A 221 -7.22 -1.20 4.51
CA GLY A 221 -5.77 -1.27 4.48
C GLY A 221 -5.29 -2.66 4.81
N VAL A 222 -4.03 -2.94 4.54
CA VAL A 222 -3.41 -4.21 4.92
C VAL A 222 -1.91 -4.04 5.10
N ILE A 223 -1.35 -4.75 6.06
CA ILE A 223 0.08 -4.92 6.32
C ILE A 223 0.44 -6.33 5.92
N ILE A 224 1.53 -6.52 5.18
CA ILE A 224 2.07 -7.83 4.82
C ILE A 224 3.49 -7.93 5.38
N ASP A 225 3.78 -9.02 6.06
CA ASP A 225 5.08 -9.36 6.61
C ASP A 225 5.79 -10.35 5.69
N ALA A 226 6.98 -10.00 5.22
CA ALA A 226 7.81 -10.92 4.43
C ALA A 226 8.34 -12.10 5.27
N GLY A 227 8.41 -11.95 6.60
CA GLY A 227 8.97 -12.95 7.52
C GLY A 227 10.50 -13.09 7.44
N THR A 228 11.18 -12.13 6.82
CA THR A 228 12.63 -12.21 6.55
C THR A 228 13.49 -11.42 7.53
N PHE A 229 12.92 -10.42 8.21
CA PHE A 229 13.69 -9.54 9.08
C PHE A 229 14.02 -10.18 10.43
N PRO A 230 15.30 -10.15 10.87
CA PRO A 230 15.73 -10.68 12.17
C PRO A 230 15.44 -9.67 13.28
N TRP A 231 14.31 -9.82 13.99
CA TRP A 231 13.89 -8.91 15.05
C TRP A 231 14.75 -9.01 16.32
N ASP A 232 15.66 -9.98 16.39
CA ASP A 232 16.61 -10.21 17.50
C ASP A 232 17.99 -9.56 17.28
N ASN A 233 18.11 -8.67 16.31
CA ASN A 233 19.38 -8.01 15.97
C ASN A 233 19.86 -6.95 17.00
N GLY A 234 19.19 -6.83 18.14
CA GLY A 234 19.50 -5.90 19.24
C GLY A 234 18.88 -4.51 19.09
N ARG A 235 18.34 -4.14 17.93
CA ARG A 235 17.71 -2.84 17.67
C ARG A 235 16.24 -2.79 18.11
N PHE A 236 15.60 -3.96 18.26
CA PHE A 236 14.16 -4.12 18.54
C PHE A 236 13.90 -4.93 19.80
N PRO A 237 14.24 -4.39 21.01
CA PRO A 237 14.10 -5.12 22.27
C PRO A 237 12.66 -5.50 22.59
N GLU A 238 11.67 -4.84 22.01
CA GLU A 238 10.25 -5.15 22.16
C GLU A 238 9.84 -6.52 21.59
N PHE A 239 10.66 -7.16 20.77
CA PHE A 239 10.44 -8.54 20.28
C PHE A 239 11.15 -9.57 21.13
N THR A 240 12.26 -9.20 21.80
CA THR A 240 13.14 -10.11 22.53
C THR A 240 13.05 -9.95 24.05
N SER A 241 12.31 -8.97 24.54
CA SER A 241 12.04 -8.75 25.97
C SER A 241 10.65 -9.28 26.35
N PRO A 242 10.44 -9.63 27.63
CA PRO A 242 9.13 -10.03 28.12
C PRO A 242 8.06 -8.95 27.90
N SER A 243 7.00 -9.29 27.16
CA SER A 243 5.88 -8.36 26.91
C SER A 243 4.99 -8.23 28.17
N PRO A 244 4.78 -7.01 28.68
CA PRO A 244 3.88 -6.79 29.82
C PRO A 244 2.41 -7.05 29.45
N GLY A 245 2.03 -6.90 28.19
CA GLY A 245 0.68 -7.15 27.69
C GLY A 245 0.33 -8.63 27.56
N TYR A 246 1.33 -9.52 27.54
CA TYR A 246 1.17 -10.97 27.33
C TYR A 246 1.91 -11.80 28.36
N HIS A 247 1.79 -11.44 29.66
CA HIS A 247 2.31 -12.22 30.80
C HIS A 247 3.81 -12.56 30.71
N GLY A 248 4.61 -11.67 30.10
CA GLY A 248 6.04 -11.86 29.94
C GLY A 248 6.43 -12.71 28.73
N MET A 249 5.54 -12.92 27.75
CA MET A 249 5.86 -13.59 26.50
C MET A 249 6.96 -12.85 25.75
N ASN A 250 7.91 -13.60 25.19
CA ASN A 250 8.91 -13.13 24.23
C ASN A 250 8.41 -13.46 22.82
N PHE A 251 8.06 -12.45 22.05
CA PHE A 251 7.49 -12.64 20.71
C PHE A 251 8.45 -13.33 19.75
N TRP A 252 9.76 -13.06 19.86
CA TRP A 252 10.75 -13.69 18.98
C TRP A 252 10.93 -15.18 19.29
N GLU A 253 10.98 -15.55 20.56
CA GLU A 253 11.08 -16.97 20.95
C GLU A 253 9.86 -17.79 20.52
N VAL A 254 8.67 -17.20 20.62
CA VAL A 254 7.42 -17.93 20.36
C VAL A 254 7.04 -17.92 18.88
N PHE A 255 7.27 -16.79 18.17
CA PHE A 255 6.79 -16.57 16.81
C PHE A 255 7.89 -16.22 15.81
N GLY A 256 9.15 -16.31 16.20
CA GLY A 256 10.31 -16.21 15.30
C GLY A 256 10.47 -17.50 14.46
N PRO A 257 11.54 -17.60 13.67
CA PRO A 257 11.73 -18.71 12.72
C PRO A 257 11.79 -20.10 13.38
N ASP A 258 12.30 -20.16 14.61
CA ASP A 258 12.39 -21.41 15.39
C ASP A 258 11.19 -21.61 16.35
N GLY A 259 10.19 -20.72 16.25
CA GLY A 259 9.01 -20.74 17.12
C GLY A 259 7.95 -21.76 16.70
N VAL A 260 6.79 -21.68 17.36
CA VAL A 260 5.69 -22.67 17.24
C VAL A 260 5.13 -22.85 15.84
N MET A 261 5.30 -21.86 14.95
CA MET A 261 4.79 -21.91 13.59
C MET A 261 5.83 -22.35 12.54
N GLY A 262 7.10 -22.48 12.93
CA GLY A 262 8.19 -22.77 11.98
C GLY A 262 8.38 -21.71 10.89
N ALA A 263 7.89 -20.49 11.14
CA ALA A 263 8.02 -19.33 10.28
C ALA A 263 8.09 -18.07 11.14
N ASN A 264 8.85 -17.06 10.69
CA ASN A 264 8.94 -15.79 11.40
C ASN A 264 7.70 -14.95 11.15
N ILE A 265 6.78 -14.96 12.10
CA ILE A 265 5.56 -14.14 12.13
C ILE A 265 5.50 -13.22 13.36
N ALA A 266 6.64 -13.03 14.04
CA ALA A 266 6.70 -12.25 15.28
C ALA A 266 6.18 -10.81 15.10
N PHE A 267 6.53 -10.16 13.98
CA PHE A 267 6.08 -8.80 13.67
C PHE A 267 4.55 -8.74 13.49
N ILE A 268 3.99 -9.60 12.64
CA ILE A 268 2.57 -9.51 12.31
C ILE A 268 1.67 -9.92 13.49
N ILE A 269 2.12 -10.88 14.32
CA ILE A 269 1.39 -11.26 15.54
C ILE A 269 1.43 -10.10 16.53
N ARG A 270 2.59 -9.47 16.76
CA ARG A 270 2.69 -8.30 17.64
C ARG A 270 1.81 -7.15 17.16
N ALA A 271 1.85 -6.84 15.85
CA ALA A 271 0.98 -5.84 15.23
C ALA A 271 -0.52 -6.13 15.48
N ARG A 272 -0.93 -7.41 15.44
CA ARG A 272 -2.31 -7.83 15.69
C ARG A 272 -2.71 -7.70 17.15
N VAL A 273 -1.90 -8.25 18.06
CA VAL A 273 -2.30 -8.48 19.46
C VAL A 273 -1.96 -7.32 20.40
N GLU A 274 -1.01 -6.46 20.04
CA GLU A 274 -0.73 -5.21 20.75
C GLU A 274 -1.22 -3.98 19.96
N GLY A 275 -0.99 -3.95 18.66
CA GLY A 275 -1.39 -2.84 17.80
C GLY A 275 -2.89 -2.81 17.49
N LEU A 276 -3.36 -3.73 16.66
CA LEU A 276 -4.76 -3.75 16.20
C LEU A 276 -5.74 -3.91 17.37
N ARG A 277 -5.45 -4.80 18.32
CA ARG A 277 -6.30 -5.03 19.49
C ARG A 277 -6.51 -3.74 20.30
N ASP A 278 -5.44 -2.99 20.55
CA ASP A 278 -5.44 -1.89 21.51
C ASP A 278 -5.83 -0.54 20.86
N PHE A 279 -5.41 -0.29 19.62
CA PHE A 279 -5.75 0.95 18.88
C PHE A 279 -7.04 0.84 18.06
N GLY A 280 -7.47 -0.37 17.71
CA GLY A 280 -8.79 -0.65 17.18
C GLY A 280 -9.06 -0.40 15.68
N PRO A 281 -8.10 -0.13 14.78
CA PRO A 281 -8.42 0.17 13.37
C PRO A 281 -8.69 -1.11 12.55
N SER A 282 -9.65 -1.92 13.00
CA SER A 282 -10.01 -3.20 12.37
C SER A 282 -10.82 -3.02 11.09
N GLN A 283 -10.64 -3.94 10.15
CA GLN A 283 -11.44 -4.05 8.93
C GLN A 283 -12.79 -4.69 9.24
N HIS A 284 -13.89 -4.10 8.74
CA HIS A 284 -15.22 -4.69 8.89
C HIS A 284 -15.38 -5.92 7.96
N PRO A 285 -15.98 -7.05 8.40
CA PRO A 285 -16.10 -8.27 7.59
C PRO A 285 -16.78 -8.07 6.22
N PHE A 286 -17.79 -7.22 6.13
CA PHE A 286 -18.40 -6.88 4.86
C PHE A 286 -17.45 -6.11 3.93
N GLY A 287 -16.62 -5.21 4.50
CA GLY A 287 -15.54 -4.56 3.74
C GLY A 287 -14.50 -5.57 3.24
N SER A 288 -14.10 -6.53 4.08
CA SER A 288 -13.20 -7.64 3.68
C SER A 288 -13.78 -8.46 2.54
N PHE A 289 -15.09 -8.75 2.57
CA PHE A 289 -15.79 -9.43 1.48
C PHE A 289 -15.73 -8.63 0.17
N LEU A 290 -15.96 -7.31 0.21
CA LEU A 290 -15.83 -6.46 -0.99
C LEU A 290 -14.38 -6.41 -1.52
N LEU A 291 -13.39 -6.39 -0.63
CA LEU A 291 -11.97 -6.47 -1.01
C LEU A 291 -11.63 -7.81 -1.67
N LEU A 292 -12.19 -8.92 -1.17
CA LEU A 292 -12.04 -10.24 -1.78
C LEU A 292 -12.65 -10.27 -3.20
N GLN A 293 -13.83 -9.68 -3.40
CA GLN A 293 -14.44 -9.55 -4.73
C GLN A 293 -13.53 -8.75 -5.69
N GLY A 294 -12.91 -7.68 -5.19
CA GLY A 294 -11.93 -6.92 -5.95
C GLY A 294 -10.70 -7.75 -6.31
N LEU A 295 -10.15 -8.52 -5.38
CA LEU A 295 -8.97 -9.36 -5.62
C LEU A 295 -9.20 -10.41 -6.71
N GLU A 296 -10.37 -11.03 -6.78
CA GLU A 296 -10.66 -12.10 -7.74
C GLU A 296 -10.53 -11.69 -9.21
N THR A 297 -10.56 -10.39 -9.50
CA THR A 297 -10.40 -9.83 -10.86
C THR A 297 -9.22 -8.86 -10.97
N LEU A 298 -8.34 -8.82 -9.98
CA LEU A 298 -7.31 -7.78 -9.89
C LEU A 298 -6.36 -7.80 -11.09
N SER A 299 -5.85 -8.96 -11.51
CA SER A 299 -4.93 -9.09 -12.66
C SER A 299 -5.54 -8.54 -13.95
N LEU A 300 -6.81 -8.86 -14.21
CA LEU A 300 -7.53 -8.39 -15.41
C LEU A 300 -7.70 -6.87 -15.40
N ARG A 301 -8.04 -6.30 -14.25
CA ARG A 301 -8.18 -4.85 -14.10
C ARG A 301 -6.83 -4.15 -14.17
N ALA A 302 -5.82 -4.66 -13.48
CA ALA A 302 -4.47 -4.09 -13.46
C ALA A 302 -3.85 -4.05 -14.87
N GLN A 303 -4.02 -5.11 -15.64
CA GLN A 303 -3.59 -5.16 -17.04
C GLN A 303 -4.29 -4.06 -17.86
N ARG A 304 -5.63 -3.99 -17.79
CA ARG A 304 -6.40 -2.99 -18.55
C ARG A 304 -6.05 -1.56 -18.12
N HIS A 305 -5.89 -1.28 -16.82
CA HIS A 305 -5.44 0.02 -16.34
C HIS A 305 -4.09 0.39 -16.94
N SER A 306 -3.10 -0.51 -16.92
CA SER A 306 -1.76 -0.26 -17.47
C SER A 306 -1.75 -0.05 -18.98
N GLU A 307 -2.50 -0.86 -19.73
CA GLU A 307 -2.65 -0.73 -21.18
C GLU A 307 -3.26 0.63 -21.55
N ASN A 308 -4.40 0.97 -20.93
CA ASN A 308 -5.06 2.25 -21.15
C ASN A 308 -4.17 3.44 -20.76
N THR A 309 -3.41 3.31 -19.67
CA THR A 309 -2.54 4.40 -19.19
C THR A 309 -1.37 4.64 -20.13
N MET A 310 -0.74 3.58 -20.65
CA MET A 310 0.34 3.70 -21.63
C MET A 310 -0.16 4.35 -22.93
N ASP A 311 -1.28 3.85 -23.46
CA ASP A 311 -1.87 4.38 -24.70
C ASP A 311 -2.29 5.86 -24.55
N LEU A 312 -2.85 6.22 -23.38
CA LEU A 312 -3.17 7.62 -23.07
C LEU A 312 -1.91 8.48 -22.94
N ALA A 313 -0.86 7.98 -22.29
CA ALA A 313 0.40 8.71 -22.08
C ALA A 313 1.09 9.02 -23.42
N GLU A 314 1.18 8.03 -24.32
CA GLU A 314 1.74 8.21 -25.66
C GLU A 314 0.92 9.19 -26.51
N TRP A 315 -0.39 9.16 -26.41
CA TRP A 315 -1.28 10.09 -27.11
C TRP A 315 -1.12 11.51 -26.57
N LEU A 316 -1.14 11.70 -25.26
CA LEU A 316 -0.96 13.01 -24.61
C LEU A 316 0.39 13.63 -24.94
N LYS A 317 1.47 12.82 -25.00
CA LYS A 317 2.82 13.30 -25.31
C LYS A 317 2.91 14.00 -26.69
N ASN A 318 2.03 13.63 -27.59
CA ASN A 318 1.98 14.20 -28.96
C ASN A 318 0.87 15.27 -29.13
N HIS A 319 0.19 15.67 -28.04
CA HIS A 319 -0.92 16.59 -28.10
C HIS A 319 -0.48 18.06 -27.97
N ASN A 320 -0.97 18.96 -28.84
CA ASN A 320 -0.53 20.36 -28.93
C ASN A 320 -0.79 21.20 -27.65
N ASN A 321 -1.78 20.83 -26.83
CA ASN A 321 -2.15 21.55 -25.61
C ASN A 321 -1.50 20.94 -24.35
N VAL A 322 -0.55 20.00 -24.52
CA VAL A 322 0.15 19.30 -23.44
C VAL A 322 1.63 19.65 -23.50
N GLU A 323 2.17 20.16 -22.40
CA GLU A 323 3.57 20.60 -22.28
C GLU A 323 4.51 19.44 -21.92
N TRP A 324 4.03 18.54 -21.07
CA TRP A 324 4.79 17.37 -20.58
C TRP A 324 3.85 16.27 -20.10
N VAL A 325 4.34 15.04 -20.09
CA VAL A 325 3.65 13.87 -19.51
C VAL A 325 4.60 13.16 -18.56
N SER A 326 4.14 12.80 -17.37
CA SER A 326 4.85 12.01 -16.39
C SER A 326 4.16 10.66 -16.21
N TYR A 327 4.85 9.61 -16.61
CA TYR A 327 4.45 8.20 -16.46
C TYR A 327 5.70 7.32 -16.56
N SER A 328 5.95 6.47 -15.57
CA SER A 328 7.18 5.65 -15.51
C SER A 328 7.35 4.66 -16.67
N GLY A 329 6.29 4.40 -17.42
CA GLY A 329 6.33 3.61 -18.66
C GLY A 329 6.96 4.30 -19.87
N LEU A 330 7.04 5.63 -19.87
CA LEU A 330 7.65 6.38 -20.96
C LEU A 330 9.18 6.32 -20.87
N GLU A 331 9.87 6.14 -22.00
CA GLU A 331 11.33 5.98 -22.05
C GLU A 331 12.13 7.20 -21.54
N ASP A 332 11.55 8.38 -21.63
CA ASP A 332 12.15 9.64 -21.17
C ASP A 332 11.84 9.96 -19.69
N HIS A 333 11.08 9.11 -19.00
CA HIS A 333 10.83 9.29 -17.57
C HIS A 333 12.09 8.98 -16.75
N PRO A 334 12.48 9.80 -15.76
CA PRO A 334 13.72 9.61 -14.98
C PRO A 334 13.85 8.24 -14.30
N SER A 335 12.72 7.63 -13.93
CA SER A 335 12.70 6.30 -13.27
C SER A 335 12.41 5.14 -14.22
N HIS A 336 12.43 5.35 -15.56
CA HIS A 336 12.07 4.31 -16.52
C HIS A 336 12.91 3.03 -16.38
N GLU A 337 14.21 3.16 -16.17
CA GLU A 337 15.10 2.00 -16.00
C GLU A 337 14.77 1.19 -14.73
N ASN A 338 14.51 1.86 -13.61
CA ASN A 338 14.03 1.21 -12.39
C ASN A 338 12.64 0.60 -12.61
N ALA A 339 11.76 1.30 -13.31
CA ALA A 339 10.43 0.78 -13.64
C ALA A 339 10.51 -0.51 -14.46
N LYS A 340 11.36 -0.58 -15.49
CA LYS A 340 11.61 -1.83 -16.25
C LYS A 340 12.17 -2.95 -15.38
N LYS A 341 13.02 -2.63 -14.41
CA LYS A 341 13.64 -3.60 -13.52
C LYS A 341 12.64 -4.19 -12.54
N TYR A 342 11.83 -3.37 -11.90
CA TYR A 342 11.03 -3.73 -10.73
C TYR A 342 9.54 -3.91 -11.00
N LEU A 343 9.00 -3.26 -12.03
CA LEU A 343 7.59 -3.41 -12.39
C LEU A 343 7.41 -4.53 -13.41
N LYS A 344 6.41 -5.36 -13.18
CA LYS A 344 6.03 -6.45 -14.07
C LYS A 344 4.59 -6.19 -14.57
N ASN A 345 4.21 -6.79 -15.68
CA ASN A 345 2.85 -6.72 -16.21
C ASN A 345 2.33 -5.28 -16.48
N GLY A 346 3.23 -4.30 -16.63
CA GLY A 346 2.91 -2.90 -16.90
C GLY A 346 3.53 -1.92 -15.94
N PHE A 347 3.19 -0.63 -16.04
CA PHE A 347 3.83 0.47 -15.32
C PHE A 347 2.86 1.24 -14.40
N GLY A 348 1.68 0.67 -14.11
CA GLY A 348 0.67 1.27 -13.25
C GLY A 348 -0.47 1.94 -14.02
N GLY A 349 -1.44 2.47 -13.27
CA GLY A 349 -2.72 3.00 -13.79
C GLY A 349 -2.93 4.50 -13.54
N VAL A 350 -1.87 5.27 -13.32
CA VAL A 350 -1.94 6.73 -13.06
C VAL A 350 -0.85 7.44 -13.82
N LEU A 351 -1.19 8.55 -14.44
CA LEU A 351 -0.27 9.48 -15.06
C LEU A 351 -0.59 10.93 -14.65
N SER A 352 0.35 11.83 -14.87
CA SER A 352 0.09 13.27 -14.84
C SER A 352 0.59 13.92 -16.13
N PHE A 353 -0.03 15.04 -16.49
CA PHE A 353 0.44 15.87 -17.60
C PHE A 353 0.31 17.34 -17.26
N GLY A 354 1.15 18.16 -17.88
CA GLY A 354 1.07 19.63 -17.81
C GLY A 354 0.23 20.16 -18.95
N ILE A 355 -0.80 20.95 -18.59
CA ILE A 355 -1.67 21.60 -19.58
C ILE A 355 -1.15 22.99 -19.93
N SER A 356 -1.11 23.34 -21.23
CA SER A 356 -0.75 24.68 -21.68
C SER A 356 -1.72 25.73 -21.13
N GLY A 357 -1.18 26.89 -20.64
CA GLY A 357 -1.97 27.95 -20.04
C GLY A 357 -2.15 27.87 -18.51
N GLY A 358 -1.53 26.88 -17.85
CA GLY A 358 -1.38 26.81 -16.39
C GLY A 358 -2.69 26.65 -15.60
N MET A 359 -2.81 27.35 -14.46
CA MET A 359 -3.89 27.21 -13.47
C MET A 359 -5.29 27.36 -14.06
N GLU A 360 -5.54 28.37 -14.87
CA GLU A 360 -6.89 28.64 -15.40
C GLU A 360 -7.29 27.62 -16.46
N SER A 361 -6.35 27.20 -17.32
CA SER A 361 -6.57 26.11 -18.26
C SER A 361 -6.83 24.78 -17.54
N GLY A 362 -6.09 24.51 -16.45
CA GLY A 362 -6.33 23.32 -15.62
C GLY A 362 -7.74 23.29 -15.02
N LYS A 363 -8.22 24.41 -14.49
CA LYS A 363 -9.61 24.52 -14.00
C LYS A 363 -10.64 24.35 -15.11
N THR A 364 -10.41 24.98 -16.28
CA THR A 364 -11.29 24.87 -17.44
C THR A 364 -11.36 23.41 -17.92
N PHE A 365 -10.24 22.73 -18.02
CA PHE A 365 -10.17 21.31 -18.36
C PHE A 365 -11.00 20.45 -17.40
N ILE A 366 -10.75 20.56 -16.09
CA ILE A 366 -11.47 19.78 -15.08
C ILE A 366 -12.99 20.02 -15.13
N ASN A 367 -13.41 21.26 -15.34
CA ASN A 367 -14.83 21.61 -15.44
C ASN A 367 -15.48 21.19 -16.78
N SER A 368 -14.66 20.72 -17.73
CA SER A 368 -15.12 20.38 -19.10
C SER A 368 -15.16 18.89 -19.38
N VAL A 369 -14.55 18.04 -18.56
CA VAL A 369 -14.65 16.58 -18.72
C VAL A 369 -16.09 16.11 -18.48
N GLU A 370 -16.54 15.15 -19.25
CA GLU A 370 -17.92 14.61 -19.22
C GLU A 370 -17.96 13.14 -18.79
N LEU A 371 -16.97 12.33 -19.19
CA LEU A 371 -16.83 10.92 -18.82
C LEU A 371 -16.03 10.78 -17.53
N ALA A 372 -14.85 11.41 -17.47
CA ALA A 372 -13.96 11.31 -16.32
C ALA A 372 -14.56 12.01 -15.09
N SER A 373 -14.43 11.39 -13.92
CA SER A 373 -14.97 11.93 -12.68
C SER A 373 -13.96 12.81 -11.95
N HIS A 374 -14.35 14.04 -11.62
CA HIS A 374 -13.51 14.95 -10.83
C HIS A 374 -13.62 14.62 -9.33
N LEU A 375 -12.62 13.94 -8.79
CA LEU A 375 -12.55 13.61 -7.37
C LEU A 375 -11.12 13.22 -6.93
N ALA A 376 -10.89 13.20 -5.61
CA ALA A 376 -9.59 12.89 -5.01
C ALA A 376 -9.46 11.39 -4.68
N ASN A 377 -9.39 10.53 -5.68
CA ASN A 377 -9.12 9.10 -5.51
C ASN A 377 -8.22 8.59 -6.66
N VAL A 378 -7.81 7.31 -6.59
CA VAL A 378 -7.11 6.58 -7.65
C VAL A 378 -7.53 5.10 -7.58
N GLY A 379 -7.34 4.36 -8.67
CA GLY A 379 -7.53 2.91 -8.70
C GLY A 379 -8.99 2.44 -8.74
N ASP A 380 -9.91 3.33 -9.14
CA ASP A 380 -11.29 2.98 -9.44
C ASP A 380 -11.40 2.40 -10.86
N ALA A 381 -12.40 1.58 -11.10
CA ALA A 381 -12.76 1.08 -12.43
C ALA A 381 -13.09 2.23 -13.42
N LYS A 382 -13.49 3.39 -12.92
CA LYS A 382 -13.79 4.59 -13.70
C LYS A 382 -12.57 5.50 -13.77
N THR A 383 -12.42 6.22 -14.87
CA THR A 383 -11.40 7.26 -15.03
C THR A 383 -11.68 8.44 -14.12
N LEU A 384 -10.66 8.82 -13.33
CA LEU A 384 -10.71 9.91 -12.37
C LEU A 384 -9.68 10.97 -12.72
N VAL A 385 -10.07 12.24 -12.58
CA VAL A 385 -9.20 13.39 -12.84
C VAL A 385 -9.19 14.35 -11.67
N ILE A 386 -8.07 15.02 -11.45
CA ILE A 386 -7.95 16.10 -10.47
C ILE A 386 -6.87 17.11 -10.91
N HIS A 387 -7.07 18.37 -10.57
CA HIS A 387 -6.06 19.43 -10.66
C HIS A 387 -5.54 19.73 -9.25
N PRO A 388 -4.41 19.15 -8.82
CA PRO A 388 -3.95 19.20 -7.42
C PRO A 388 -3.70 20.62 -6.92
N ALA A 389 -3.15 21.51 -7.75
CA ALA A 389 -2.82 22.87 -7.37
C ALA A 389 -4.03 23.69 -6.91
N SER A 390 -5.22 23.46 -7.49
CA SER A 390 -6.46 24.17 -7.12
C SER A 390 -7.32 23.41 -6.11
N THR A 391 -6.92 22.20 -5.70
CA THR A 391 -7.73 21.33 -4.83
C THR A 391 -6.92 20.79 -3.64
N THR A 392 -6.30 19.63 -3.76
CA THR A 392 -5.63 18.92 -2.66
C THR A 392 -4.42 19.67 -2.10
N HIS A 393 -3.78 20.56 -2.87
CA HIS A 393 -2.60 21.34 -2.50
C HIS A 393 -2.87 22.86 -2.47
N GLN A 394 -4.14 23.28 -2.51
CA GLN A 394 -4.53 24.70 -2.55
C GLN A 394 -3.99 25.50 -1.34
N GLN A 395 -3.83 24.84 -0.19
CA GLN A 395 -3.38 25.49 1.04
C GLN A 395 -1.85 25.67 1.13
N LEU A 396 -1.10 25.06 0.22
CA LEU A 396 0.36 25.17 0.18
C LEU A 396 0.79 26.43 -0.56
N THR A 397 1.92 27.01 -0.13
CA THR A 397 2.61 28.05 -0.91
C THR A 397 3.10 27.50 -2.24
N ASP A 398 3.45 28.36 -3.19
CA ASP A 398 3.96 27.91 -4.50
C ASP A 398 5.30 27.16 -4.35
N GLU A 399 6.14 27.54 -3.40
CA GLU A 399 7.39 26.84 -3.06
C GLU A 399 7.12 25.44 -2.49
N GLU A 400 6.15 25.31 -1.60
CA GLU A 400 5.75 24.02 -1.04
C GLU A 400 5.10 23.11 -2.09
N LYS A 401 4.31 23.66 -3.02
CA LYS A 401 3.76 22.92 -4.16
C LYS A 401 4.87 22.38 -5.04
N LEU A 402 5.85 23.21 -5.43
CA LEU A 402 6.99 22.78 -6.25
C LEU A 402 7.83 21.73 -5.54
N ALA A 403 8.08 21.87 -4.25
CA ALA A 403 8.81 20.88 -3.44
C ALA A 403 8.07 19.53 -3.41
N SER A 404 6.74 19.54 -3.40
CA SER A 404 5.91 18.33 -3.49
C SER A 404 5.72 17.79 -4.92
N GLY A 405 6.28 18.47 -5.94
CA GLY A 405 6.16 18.10 -7.35
C GLY A 405 4.83 18.49 -7.99
N VAL A 406 4.09 19.45 -7.40
CA VAL A 406 2.83 19.95 -7.93
C VAL A 406 3.04 21.31 -8.58
N THR A 407 2.86 21.37 -9.89
CA THR A 407 2.88 22.61 -10.67
C THR A 407 1.47 23.12 -10.93
N ASN A 408 1.33 24.39 -11.33
CA ASN A 408 0.03 25.02 -11.59
C ASN A 408 -0.67 24.48 -12.85
N ASP A 409 0.02 23.77 -13.69
CA ASP A 409 -0.45 23.17 -14.94
C ASP A 409 -0.74 21.66 -14.79
N LEU A 410 -0.41 21.05 -13.64
CA LEU A 410 -0.48 19.61 -13.44
C LEU A 410 -1.92 19.10 -13.36
N ILE A 411 -2.27 18.21 -14.28
CA ILE A 411 -3.46 17.38 -14.23
C ILE A 411 -3.04 15.93 -13.90
N ARG A 412 -3.66 15.33 -12.89
CA ARG A 412 -3.48 13.89 -12.59
C ARG A 412 -4.67 13.10 -13.10
N VAL A 413 -4.41 12.00 -13.79
CA VAL A 413 -5.43 11.06 -14.29
C VAL A 413 -5.17 9.69 -13.71
N SER A 414 -6.13 9.14 -12.98
CA SER A 414 -6.20 7.71 -12.67
C SER A 414 -7.06 7.05 -13.75
N VAL A 415 -6.40 6.35 -14.66
CA VAL A 415 -7.02 5.84 -15.88
C VAL A 415 -7.85 4.60 -15.54
N GLY A 416 -9.11 4.59 -15.97
CA GLY A 416 -10.08 3.53 -15.70
C GLY A 416 -10.04 2.38 -16.72
N LEU A 417 -11.10 1.59 -16.70
CA LEU A 417 -11.26 0.39 -17.53
C LEU A 417 -12.10 0.63 -18.79
N GLU A 418 -12.58 1.86 -18.99
CA GLU A 418 -13.39 2.25 -20.15
C GLU A 418 -12.63 1.98 -21.45
N ASN A 419 -13.35 2.04 -22.59
CA ASN A 419 -12.69 2.02 -23.88
C ASN A 419 -11.75 3.23 -23.99
N ILE A 420 -10.52 2.99 -24.41
CA ILE A 420 -9.48 4.03 -24.47
C ILE A 420 -9.84 5.18 -25.43
N ASP A 421 -10.55 4.89 -26.50
CA ASP A 421 -10.98 5.92 -27.47
C ASP A 421 -12.01 6.87 -26.84
N ASP A 422 -12.90 6.37 -25.96
CA ASP A 422 -13.86 7.17 -25.23
C ASP A 422 -13.15 8.08 -24.20
N ILE A 423 -12.13 7.56 -23.50
CA ILE A 423 -11.29 8.36 -22.59
C ILE A 423 -10.57 9.47 -23.35
N LYS A 424 -9.94 9.13 -24.49
CA LYS A 424 -9.27 10.12 -25.34
C LYS A 424 -10.22 11.18 -25.87
N ALA A 425 -11.42 10.78 -26.32
CA ALA A 425 -12.42 11.70 -26.83
C ALA A 425 -12.91 12.69 -25.77
N ASP A 426 -13.09 12.23 -24.51
CA ASP A 426 -13.45 13.11 -23.40
C ASP A 426 -12.33 14.11 -23.05
N ILE A 427 -11.08 13.64 -22.99
CA ILE A 427 -9.92 14.49 -22.74
C ILE A 427 -9.72 15.49 -23.89
N GLU A 428 -9.85 15.07 -25.15
CA GLU A 428 -9.72 15.93 -26.34
C GLU A 428 -10.72 17.09 -26.33
N GLN A 429 -12.02 16.80 -26.10
CA GLN A 429 -13.04 17.84 -26.04
C GLN A 429 -12.83 18.82 -24.88
N ALA A 430 -12.25 18.34 -23.75
CA ALA A 430 -11.93 19.20 -22.63
C ALA A 430 -10.68 20.07 -22.90
N LEU A 431 -9.63 19.51 -23.51
CA LEU A 431 -8.43 20.22 -23.94
C LEU A 431 -8.75 21.31 -24.98
N ALA A 432 -9.67 21.04 -25.92
CA ALA A 432 -10.08 22.01 -26.93
C ALA A 432 -10.72 23.28 -26.34
N LYS A 433 -11.35 23.18 -25.14
CA LYS A 433 -11.95 24.33 -24.44
C LYS A 433 -10.94 25.20 -23.72
N THR A 434 -9.68 24.77 -23.58
CA THR A 434 -8.62 25.52 -22.88
C THR A 434 -7.81 26.40 -23.80
N SER A 435 -8.01 26.32 -25.12
CA SER A 435 -7.26 27.04 -26.15
C SER A 435 -7.82 28.45 -26.44
N ASN A 436 -8.75 28.98 -25.65
CA ASN A 436 -9.40 30.27 -25.84
C ASN A 436 -8.93 31.34 -24.84
#